data_348808785ac49d2233b13b797d370559
#
_entry.id   348808785ac49d2233b13b797d370559
#
_cell.length_a   1.000
_cell.length_b   1.000
_cell.length_c   1.000
_cell.angle_alpha   90.00
_cell.angle_beta   90.00
_cell.angle_gamma   90.00
#
_symmetry.space_group_name_H-M   'P 1'
#
loop_
_entity.id
_entity.type
_entity.pdbx_description
1 polymer ?
#
loop_
_entity_poly.entity_id
_entity_poly.type
_entity_poly.pdbx_seq_one_letter_code
_entity_poly.pdbx_strand_id
1 'polypeptide(L)'
;MTKLSILVCAHCPNAYYDDLLVKAISSIYEQSYKDYKLLIVLDECWKGTLPKVKDVITPDTEIIIRNKKEGLARAKNAGLERINTEYVAFLDADDEYLPGKLEKQMNFIENNKVDFLGTLATIKNKGQIYPSGFSVGQYETHEQIYNRIFQENIMTHGSMLIRKKALD
;
A
#
# COMPACT_ATOMS: atom_id res chain seq x y z
N MET A 1 1.07 -16.26 -14.38
CA MET A 1 0.88 -14.79 -14.48
C MET A 1 0.85 -14.23 -13.06
N THR A 2 1.59 -13.16 -12.79
CA THR A 2 1.59 -12.48 -11.50
C THR A 2 0.18 -12.01 -11.14
N LYS A 3 -0.29 -12.38 -9.94
CA LYS A 3 -1.65 -12.08 -9.49
C LYS A 3 -1.78 -10.78 -8.71
N LEU A 4 -0.70 -10.28 -8.12
CA LEU A 4 -0.68 -9.14 -7.20
C LEU A 4 0.07 -7.96 -7.81
N SER A 5 -0.50 -6.75 -7.69
CA SER A 5 0.25 -5.49 -7.80
C SER A 5 0.27 -4.78 -6.45
N ILE A 6 1.40 -4.15 -6.14
CA ILE A 6 1.54 -3.28 -4.98
C ILE A 6 1.58 -1.85 -5.49
N LEU A 7 0.68 -1.01 -5.00
CA LEU A 7 0.59 0.40 -5.35
C LEU A 7 1.07 1.27 -4.20
N VAL A 8 2.11 2.05 -4.48
CA VAL A 8 2.65 3.08 -3.58
C VAL A 8 2.43 4.45 -4.22
N CYS A 9 1.75 5.36 -3.52
CA CYS A 9 1.60 6.74 -3.97
C CYS A 9 2.37 7.67 -3.02
N ALA A 10 3.24 8.50 -3.56
CA ALA A 10 4.11 9.37 -2.79
C ALA A 10 4.02 10.83 -3.25
N HIS A 11 3.95 11.74 -2.28
CA HIS A 11 4.25 13.16 -2.45
C HIS A 11 5.42 13.51 -1.55
N CYS A 12 6.59 13.71 -2.14
CA CYS A 12 7.84 13.96 -1.44
C CYS A 12 8.28 15.41 -1.66
N PRO A 13 7.96 16.34 -0.77
CA PRO A 13 8.35 17.75 -0.93
C PRO A 13 9.84 18.01 -0.62
N ASN A 14 10.53 17.09 0.02
CA ASN A 14 11.95 17.19 0.37
C ASN A 14 12.56 15.81 0.70
N ALA A 15 13.88 15.78 0.96
CA ALA A 15 14.66 14.57 1.19
C ALA A 15 14.19 13.72 2.41
N TYR A 16 13.58 14.32 3.41
CA TYR A 16 13.04 13.56 4.55
C TYR A 16 11.96 12.57 4.12
N TYR A 17 11.04 13.00 3.25
CA TYR A 17 9.99 12.11 2.72
C TYR A 17 10.54 11.06 1.75
N ASP A 18 11.65 11.37 1.05
CA ASP A 18 12.33 10.36 0.24
C ASP A 18 12.86 9.21 1.10
N ASP A 19 13.41 9.51 2.30
CA ASP A 19 13.92 8.49 3.22
C ASP A 19 12.79 7.57 3.72
N LEU A 20 11.60 8.12 3.94
CA LEU A 20 10.42 7.32 4.30
C LEU A 20 10.01 6.43 3.12
N LEU A 21 9.90 6.99 1.92
CA LEU A 21 9.55 6.23 0.72
C LEU A 21 10.55 5.09 0.44
N VAL A 22 11.85 5.34 0.62
CA VAL A 22 12.87 4.29 0.47
C VAL A 22 12.66 3.16 1.46
N LYS A 23 12.32 3.46 2.73
CA LYS A 23 11.99 2.43 3.73
C LYS A 23 10.74 1.66 3.36
N ALA A 24 9.69 2.35 2.90
CA ALA A 24 8.48 1.71 2.41
C ALA A 24 8.78 0.71 1.29
N ILE A 25 9.55 1.13 0.28
CA ILE A 25 9.97 0.28 -0.84
C ILE A 25 10.81 -0.92 -0.35
N SER A 26 11.78 -0.68 0.54
CA SER A 26 12.61 -1.75 1.11
C SER A 26 11.78 -2.79 1.82
N SER A 27 10.76 -2.37 2.60
CA SER A 27 9.86 -3.29 3.31
C SER A 27 9.03 -4.18 2.37
N ILE A 28 8.77 -3.73 1.14
CA ILE A 28 8.15 -4.55 0.09
C ILE A 28 9.13 -5.61 -0.40
N TYR A 29 10.38 -5.24 -0.69
CA TYR A 29 11.38 -6.19 -1.16
C TYR A 29 11.79 -7.22 -0.10
N GLU A 30 11.61 -6.93 1.18
CA GLU A 30 11.85 -7.84 2.29
C GLU A 30 10.73 -8.87 2.51
N GLN A 31 9.57 -8.73 1.84
CA GLN A 31 8.49 -9.71 1.95
C GLN A 31 8.90 -11.09 1.44
N SER A 32 8.41 -12.16 2.09
CA SER A 32 8.59 -13.55 1.64
C SER A 32 7.86 -13.85 0.33
N TYR A 33 6.67 -13.28 0.15
CA TYR A 33 5.92 -13.38 -1.10
C TYR A 33 6.57 -12.51 -2.19
N LYS A 34 6.98 -13.12 -3.31
CA LYS A 34 7.75 -12.45 -4.38
C LYS A 34 7.01 -12.31 -5.71
N ASP A 35 5.85 -12.98 -5.88
CA ASP A 35 5.10 -12.93 -7.14
C ASP A 35 4.19 -11.69 -7.21
N TYR A 36 4.80 -10.50 -7.24
CA TYR A 36 4.10 -9.24 -7.36
C TYR A 36 4.74 -8.30 -8.39
N LYS A 37 3.98 -7.34 -8.88
CA LYS A 37 4.46 -6.16 -9.59
C LYS A 37 4.44 -4.95 -8.66
N LEU A 38 5.47 -4.13 -8.68
CA LEU A 38 5.52 -2.88 -7.93
C LEU A 38 5.24 -1.69 -8.86
N LEU A 39 4.27 -0.86 -8.49
CA LEU A 39 3.93 0.38 -9.17
C LEU A 39 4.02 1.54 -8.17
N ILE A 40 4.82 2.55 -8.53
CA ILE A 40 5.03 3.75 -7.71
C ILE A 40 4.49 4.96 -8.46
N VAL A 41 3.63 5.75 -7.82
CA VAL A 41 3.15 7.02 -8.35
C VAL A 41 3.80 8.16 -7.56
N LEU A 42 4.62 8.96 -8.23
CA LEU A 42 5.25 10.16 -7.69
C LEU A 42 4.39 11.38 -8.05
N ASP A 43 3.64 11.93 -7.07
CA ASP A 43 2.68 13.02 -7.25
C ASP A 43 3.32 14.35 -6.85
N GLU A 44 3.89 15.07 -7.83
CA GLU A 44 4.61 16.33 -7.64
C GLU A 44 5.70 16.24 -6.55
N CYS A 45 6.63 15.34 -6.73
CA CYS A 45 7.79 15.23 -5.85
C CYS A 45 8.88 16.23 -6.23
N TRP A 46 9.72 16.60 -5.25
CA TRP A 46 10.88 17.43 -5.55
C TRP A 46 11.90 16.68 -6.44
N LYS A 47 12.80 17.40 -7.11
CA LYS A 47 13.71 16.85 -8.13
C LYS A 47 14.64 15.72 -7.65
N GLY A 48 14.90 15.64 -6.36
CA GLY A 48 15.78 14.62 -5.76
C GLY A 48 15.10 13.25 -5.57
N THR A 49 13.76 13.18 -5.54
CA THR A 49 13.03 11.94 -5.26
C THR A 49 13.26 10.86 -6.31
N LEU A 50 13.11 11.20 -7.60
CA LEU A 50 13.20 10.21 -8.67
C LEU A 50 14.57 9.53 -8.75
N PRO A 51 15.73 10.24 -8.70
CA PRO A 51 17.04 9.60 -8.62
C PRO A 51 17.12 8.62 -7.44
N LYS A 52 16.73 9.05 -6.25
CA LYS A 52 16.82 8.26 -5.02
C LYS A 52 15.93 7.00 -5.06
N VAL A 53 14.74 7.10 -5.64
CA VAL A 53 13.86 5.94 -5.87
C VAL A 53 14.51 4.97 -6.85
N LYS A 54 15.09 5.47 -7.96
CA LYS A 54 15.76 4.63 -8.96
C LYS A 54 16.96 3.84 -8.43
N ASP A 55 17.63 4.35 -7.41
CA ASP A 55 18.77 3.66 -6.79
C ASP A 55 18.36 2.42 -5.97
N VAL A 56 17.08 2.29 -5.59
CA VAL A 56 16.60 1.24 -4.69
C VAL A 56 15.58 0.29 -5.32
N ILE A 57 15.07 0.58 -6.51
CA ILE A 57 14.08 -0.26 -7.19
C ILE A 57 14.72 -1.23 -8.18
N THR A 58 14.00 -2.31 -8.48
CA THR A 58 14.36 -3.24 -9.55
C THR A 58 13.89 -2.73 -10.93
N PRO A 59 14.51 -3.17 -12.05
CA PRO A 59 14.18 -2.69 -13.39
C PRO A 59 12.74 -2.94 -13.85
N ASP A 60 12.04 -3.90 -13.24
CA ASP A 60 10.65 -4.26 -13.50
C ASP A 60 9.63 -3.41 -12.72
N THR A 61 10.11 -2.50 -11.86
CA THR A 61 9.26 -1.55 -11.14
C THR A 61 8.74 -0.46 -12.08
N GLU A 62 7.43 -0.30 -12.15
CA GLU A 62 6.81 0.77 -12.93
C GLU A 62 6.74 2.06 -12.11
N ILE A 63 7.09 3.21 -12.72
CA ILE A 63 6.98 4.53 -12.10
C ILE A 63 6.09 5.42 -12.94
N ILE A 64 5.08 6.02 -12.33
CA ILE A 64 4.28 7.10 -12.90
C ILE A 64 4.72 8.41 -12.26
N ILE A 65 5.12 9.38 -13.08
CA ILE A 65 5.49 10.72 -12.61
C ILE A 65 4.38 11.70 -12.97
N ARG A 66 3.87 12.39 -11.96
CA ARG A 66 2.87 13.44 -12.10
C ARG A 66 3.48 14.78 -11.73
N ASN A 67 3.46 15.73 -12.66
CA ASN A 67 4.12 17.05 -12.51
C ASN A 67 3.27 18.07 -11.75
N LYS A 68 2.05 17.68 -11.33
CA LYS A 68 1.14 18.55 -10.59
C LYS A 68 0.47 17.75 -9.47
N LYS A 69 0.48 18.32 -8.27
CA LYS A 69 -0.24 17.76 -7.13
C LYS A 69 -1.74 17.89 -7.32
N GLU A 70 -2.39 16.78 -7.51
CA GLU A 70 -3.84 16.71 -7.65
C GLU A 70 -4.50 15.93 -6.51
N GLY A 71 -3.69 15.50 -5.56
CA GLY A 71 -4.11 14.80 -4.36
C GLY A 71 -4.07 13.28 -4.48
N LEU A 72 -4.08 12.65 -3.31
CA LEU A 72 -3.87 11.21 -3.13
C LEU A 72 -4.87 10.36 -3.92
N ALA A 73 -6.15 10.75 -3.96
CA ALA A 73 -7.18 9.99 -4.68
C ALA A 73 -6.88 9.91 -6.19
N ARG A 74 -6.48 11.03 -6.80
CA ARG A 74 -6.11 11.05 -8.23
C ARG A 74 -4.80 10.31 -8.50
N ALA A 75 -3.84 10.37 -7.59
CA ALA A 75 -2.61 9.59 -7.69
C ALA A 75 -2.91 8.09 -7.64
N LYS A 76 -3.78 7.64 -6.72
CA LYS A 76 -4.22 6.25 -6.62
C LYS A 76 -4.96 5.80 -7.88
N ASN A 77 -5.89 6.60 -8.39
CA ASN A 77 -6.62 6.28 -9.63
C ASN A 77 -5.65 6.12 -10.82
N ALA A 78 -4.68 7.02 -10.98
CA ALA A 78 -3.67 6.91 -12.03
C ALA A 78 -2.86 5.60 -11.94
N GLY A 79 -2.56 5.14 -10.73
CA GLY A 79 -1.94 3.82 -10.50
C GLY A 79 -2.90 2.68 -10.82
N LEU A 80 -4.13 2.74 -10.33
CA LEU A 80 -5.13 1.68 -10.55
C LEU A 80 -5.47 1.46 -12.02
N GLU A 81 -5.47 2.50 -12.85
CA GLU A 81 -5.66 2.42 -14.31
C GLU A 81 -4.57 1.60 -15.02
N ARG A 82 -3.36 1.53 -14.45
CA ARG A 82 -2.24 0.75 -14.99
C ARG A 82 -2.22 -0.70 -14.52
N ILE A 83 -2.90 -1.00 -13.41
CA ILE A 83 -2.91 -2.31 -12.80
C ILE A 83 -3.90 -3.23 -13.52
N ASN A 84 -3.38 -4.37 -14.00
CA ASN A 84 -4.14 -5.43 -14.66
C ASN A 84 -4.05 -6.79 -13.95
N THR A 85 -3.52 -6.83 -12.74
CA THR A 85 -3.47 -8.03 -11.90
C THR A 85 -4.80 -8.25 -11.17
N GLU A 86 -5.00 -9.47 -10.68
CA GLU A 86 -6.23 -9.85 -9.99
C GLU A 86 -6.41 -9.13 -8.65
N TYR A 87 -5.30 -8.86 -7.95
CA TYR A 87 -5.28 -8.23 -6.64
C TYR A 87 -4.42 -6.97 -6.63
N VAL A 88 -4.79 -6.04 -5.76
CA VAL A 88 -4.03 -4.81 -5.46
C VAL A 88 -3.81 -4.71 -3.97
N ALA A 89 -2.56 -4.57 -3.55
CA ALA A 89 -2.18 -4.19 -2.20
C ALA A 89 -1.75 -2.72 -2.18
N PHE A 90 -2.05 -2.02 -1.11
CA PHE A 90 -1.66 -0.62 -0.92
C PHE A 90 -0.61 -0.51 0.17
N LEU A 91 0.34 0.42 -0.03
CA LEU A 91 1.27 0.87 1.00
C LEU A 91 1.37 2.39 0.92
N ASP A 92 1.16 3.07 2.02
CA ASP A 92 1.40 4.50 2.11
C ASP A 92 2.92 4.76 2.18
N ALA A 93 3.38 5.87 1.59
CA ALA A 93 4.80 6.14 1.36
C ALA A 93 5.64 6.38 2.63
N ASP A 94 4.99 6.54 3.77
CA ASP A 94 5.57 6.74 5.10
C ASP A 94 5.36 5.55 6.05
N ASP A 95 4.79 4.44 5.52
CA ASP A 95 4.56 3.20 6.26
C ASP A 95 5.52 2.08 5.80
N GLU A 96 5.61 1.01 6.58
CA GLU A 96 6.42 -0.19 6.30
C GLU A 96 5.56 -1.45 6.44
N TYR A 97 5.70 -2.40 5.52
CA TYR A 97 5.14 -3.73 5.67
C TYR A 97 5.93 -4.54 6.69
N LEU A 98 5.23 -5.15 7.63
CA LEU A 98 5.84 -6.13 8.53
C LEU A 98 6.15 -7.45 7.80
N PRO A 99 7.19 -8.20 8.23
CA PRO A 99 7.56 -9.47 7.60
C PRO A 99 6.40 -10.47 7.48
N GLY A 100 6.26 -11.08 6.30
CA GLY A 100 5.25 -12.09 6.02
C GLY A 100 3.82 -11.57 5.83
N LYS A 101 3.62 -10.23 5.78
CA LYS A 101 2.28 -9.62 5.57
C LYS A 101 1.65 -10.10 4.26
N LEU A 102 2.36 -9.96 3.14
CA LEU A 102 1.81 -10.28 1.82
C LEU A 102 1.49 -11.77 1.69
N GLU A 103 2.35 -12.65 2.16
CA GLU A 103 2.12 -14.09 2.12
C GLU A 103 0.87 -14.49 2.90
N LYS A 104 0.72 -13.96 4.13
CA LYS A 104 -0.47 -14.23 4.96
C LYS A 104 -1.75 -13.72 4.32
N GLN A 105 -1.72 -12.50 3.75
CA GLN A 105 -2.89 -11.91 3.11
C GLN A 105 -3.26 -12.63 1.80
N MET A 106 -2.29 -12.97 0.95
CA MET A 106 -2.55 -13.71 -0.29
C MET A 106 -3.13 -15.09 0.01
N ASN A 107 -2.53 -15.82 0.95
CA ASN A 107 -3.06 -17.12 1.38
C ASN A 107 -4.50 -17.00 1.92
N PHE A 108 -4.80 -15.97 2.69
CA PHE A 108 -6.14 -15.78 3.24
C PHE A 108 -7.17 -15.45 2.17
N ILE A 109 -6.89 -14.45 1.30
CA ILE A 109 -7.86 -13.96 0.31
C ILE A 109 -8.18 -15.03 -0.75
N GLU A 110 -7.20 -15.85 -1.14
CA GLU A 110 -7.39 -16.93 -2.11
C GLU A 110 -8.22 -18.09 -1.53
N ASN A 111 -8.06 -18.40 -0.23
CA ASN A 111 -8.74 -19.54 0.39
C ASN A 111 -10.13 -19.20 0.92
N ASN A 112 -10.45 -17.93 1.21
CA ASN A 112 -11.70 -17.55 1.87
C ASN A 112 -12.70 -16.82 0.95
N LYS A 113 -12.40 -16.68 -0.34
CA LYS A 113 -13.29 -16.05 -1.35
C LYS A 113 -13.77 -14.65 -0.97
N VAL A 114 -12.94 -13.89 -0.27
CA VAL A 114 -13.20 -12.49 0.07
C VAL A 114 -12.64 -11.58 -1.03
N ASP A 115 -13.28 -10.43 -1.23
CA ASP A 115 -12.83 -9.46 -2.23
C ASP A 115 -12.01 -8.33 -1.58
N PHE A 116 -12.05 -8.21 -0.25
CA PHE A 116 -11.41 -7.14 0.50
C PHE A 116 -10.88 -7.66 1.83
N LEU A 117 -9.62 -7.35 2.14
CA LEU A 117 -8.93 -7.78 3.35
C LEU A 117 -8.04 -6.66 3.89
N GLY A 118 -8.21 -6.28 5.14
CA GLY A 118 -7.29 -5.43 5.89
C GLY A 118 -6.50 -6.22 6.93
N THR A 119 -5.49 -5.63 7.50
CA THR A 119 -4.78 -6.15 8.68
C THR A 119 -4.71 -5.08 9.77
N LEU A 120 -4.42 -5.53 10.98
CA LEU A 120 -4.02 -4.63 12.06
C LEU A 120 -2.75 -3.88 11.65
N ALA A 121 -2.60 -2.68 12.19
CA ALA A 121 -1.40 -1.87 12.07
C ALA A 121 -0.82 -1.58 13.46
N THR A 122 0.46 -1.23 13.49
CA THR A 122 1.15 -0.73 14.68
C THR A 122 1.69 0.66 14.39
N ILE A 123 1.77 1.50 15.41
CA ILE A 123 2.38 2.84 15.31
C ILE A 123 3.79 2.74 15.87
N LYS A 124 4.78 3.13 15.07
CA LYS A 124 6.17 3.28 15.49
C LYS A 124 6.45 4.75 15.82
N ASN A 125 6.68 5.06 17.09
CA ASN A 125 7.01 6.40 17.53
C ASN A 125 8.28 6.38 18.40
N LYS A 126 9.31 7.11 18.00
CA LYS A 126 10.62 7.20 18.70
C LYS A 126 11.19 5.83 19.10
N GLY A 127 11.07 4.84 18.21
CA GLY A 127 11.56 3.48 18.43
C GLY A 127 10.66 2.58 19.29
N GLN A 128 9.59 3.09 19.85
CA GLN A 128 8.57 2.28 20.54
C GLN A 128 7.45 1.90 19.57
N ILE A 129 6.91 0.70 19.73
CA ILE A 129 5.83 0.16 18.90
C ILE A 129 4.57 0.07 19.77
N TYR A 130 3.50 0.67 19.28
CA TYR A 130 2.18 0.66 19.92
C TYR A 130 1.16 0.03 18.98
N PRO A 131 0.14 -0.69 19.50
CA PRO A 131 -1.03 -0.99 18.69
C PRO A 131 -1.62 0.32 18.14
N SER A 132 -2.03 0.34 16.88
CA SER A 132 -2.80 1.49 16.39
C SER A 132 -4.08 1.57 17.21
N GLY A 133 -4.36 2.73 17.79
CA GLY A 133 -5.57 2.97 18.59
C GLY A 133 -6.87 3.03 17.77
N PHE A 134 -6.79 2.76 16.45
CA PHE A 134 -7.97 2.55 15.62
C PHE A 134 -8.65 1.26 16.06
N SER A 135 -9.98 1.23 16.01
CA SER A 135 -10.84 0.07 16.29
C SER A 135 -10.59 -1.11 15.33
N VAL A 136 -9.46 -1.08 14.65
CA VAL A 136 -8.99 -2.06 13.67
C VAL A 136 -8.72 -3.36 14.39
N GLY A 137 -9.50 -4.39 14.07
CA GLY A 137 -9.41 -5.70 14.71
C GLY A 137 -10.62 -6.07 15.58
N GLN A 138 -11.59 -5.15 15.72
CA GLN A 138 -12.89 -5.46 16.33
C GLN A 138 -13.91 -5.96 15.31
N TYR A 139 -13.62 -5.81 14.00
CA TYR A 139 -14.54 -6.12 12.92
C TYR A 139 -13.90 -7.13 11.97
N GLU A 140 -14.34 -8.38 12.07
CA GLU A 140 -13.78 -9.51 11.31
C GLU A 140 -14.71 -9.98 10.19
N THR A 141 -16.00 -9.63 10.25
CA THR A 141 -16.98 -10.08 9.27
C THR A 141 -17.46 -8.94 8.38
N HIS A 142 -17.96 -9.29 7.18
CA HIS A 142 -18.57 -8.33 6.25
C HIS A 142 -19.66 -7.48 6.93
N GLU A 143 -20.57 -8.11 7.70
CA GLU A 143 -21.67 -7.43 8.36
C GLU A 143 -21.19 -6.41 9.40
N GLN A 144 -20.21 -6.78 10.21
CA GLN A 144 -19.60 -5.88 11.20
C GLN A 144 -18.96 -4.67 10.52
N ILE A 145 -18.19 -4.90 9.46
CA ILE A 145 -17.54 -3.85 8.67
C ILE A 145 -18.59 -2.94 8.04
N TYR A 146 -19.61 -3.48 7.36
CA TYR A 146 -20.66 -2.76 6.69
C TYR A 146 -21.42 -1.81 7.64
N ASN A 147 -21.73 -2.26 8.84
CA ASN A 147 -22.49 -1.49 9.82
C ASN A 147 -21.69 -0.32 10.42
N ARG A 148 -20.35 -0.34 10.34
CA ARG A 148 -19.49 0.66 10.99
C ARG A 148 -18.75 1.58 10.01
N ILE A 149 -18.48 1.17 8.79
CA ILE A 149 -17.66 1.91 7.83
C ILE A 149 -18.20 3.31 7.52
N PHE A 150 -19.50 3.51 7.65
CA PHE A 150 -20.14 4.83 7.46
C PHE A 150 -20.06 5.75 8.68
N GLN A 151 -19.65 5.21 9.83
CA GLN A 151 -19.57 5.96 11.09
C GLN A 151 -18.13 6.32 11.45
N GLU A 152 -17.19 5.46 11.10
CA GLU A 152 -15.77 5.63 11.43
C GLU A 152 -14.87 4.97 10.39
N ASN A 153 -13.61 5.43 10.30
CA ASN A 153 -12.60 4.74 9.51
C ASN A 153 -12.09 3.52 10.29
N ILE A 154 -12.57 2.36 9.93
CA ILE A 154 -12.25 1.09 10.60
C ILE A 154 -11.08 0.34 9.95
N MET A 155 -10.51 0.87 8.89
CA MET A 155 -9.45 0.18 8.13
C MET A 155 -8.28 1.09 7.82
N THR A 156 -7.08 0.65 8.15
CA THR A 156 -5.85 1.32 7.73
C THR A 156 -5.61 1.08 6.25
N HIS A 157 -5.60 2.15 5.45
CA HIS A 157 -5.50 2.06 4.00
C HIS A 157 -4.26 1.29 3.53
N GLY A 158 -3.07 1.60 4.08
CA GLY A 158 -1.80 0.92 3.76
C GLY A 158 -1.78 -0.57 4.12
N SER A 159 -2.80 -1.07 4.85
CA SER A 159 -2.91 -2.49 5.18
C SER A 159 -3.72 -3.30 4.17
N MET A 160 -4.45 -2.65 3.26
CA MET A 160 -5.46 -3.29 2.42
C MET A 160 -4.88 -4.15 1.31
N LEU A 161 -5.54 -5.29 1.05
CA LEU A 161 -5.43 -6.12 -0.14
C LEU A 161 -6.83 -6.31 -0.71
N ILE A 162 -7.03 -5.96 -1.98
CA ILE A 162 -8.36 -5.89 -2.60
C ILE A 162 -8.33 -6.63 -3.94
N ARG A 163 -9.39 -7.37 -4.24
CA ARG A 163 -9.59 -7.90 -5.58
C ARG A 163 -9.93 -6.75 -6.54
N LYS A 164 -9.13 -6.57 -7.60
CA LYS A 164 -9.22 -5.41 -8.53
C LYS A 164 -10.65 -5.15 -9.04
N LYS A 165 -11.39 -6.21 -9.39
CA LYS A 165 -12.78 -6.08 -9.84
C LYS A 165 -13.76 -5.48 -8.82
N ALA A 166 -13.41 -5.45 -7.53
CA ALA A 166 -14.23 -4.83 -6.49
C ALA A 166 -13.98 -3.30 -6.38
N LEU A 167 -13.01 -2.77 -7.13
CA LEU A 167 -12.70 -1.34 -7.23
C LEU A 167 -13.32 -0.70 -8.49
N ASP A 168 -13.75 -1.50 -9.45
CA ASP A 168 -14.41 -1.11 -10.70
C ASP A 168 -15.91 -0.97 -10.47
#